data_4da0a677ca3a7b1b2d8d5b1001cb12f9
#
_entry.id   4da0a677ca3a7b1b2d8d5b1001cb12f9
#
_cell.length_a   1.000
_cell.length_b   1.000
_cell.length_c   1.000
_cell.angle_alpha   90.00
_cell.angle_beta   90.00
_cell.angle_gamma   90.00
#
_symmetry.space_group_name_H-M   'P 1'
#
loop_
_entity.id
_entity.type
_entity.pdbx_description
1 polymer ?
#
loop_
_entity_poly.entity_id
_entity_poly.type
_entity_poly.pdbx_seq_one_letter_code
_entity_poly.pdbx_strand_id
1 'polypeptide(L)'
;VIAYDRLILNTKIDLYITIDSGQVGVIMGKELQRIAPLRNWLCILGPQEDYNMKMLLRGLNGTIKNSLPIINEIFYTQDWNYDLSRQKMVDVITSGKIPGAIICGNDAVADSVISVLQAYYPDKHIPICGQDADIAACQNIVRGLQDFTVYKPIVELARTAAEISVRVARGEKIQSLSNLKSIDNKFAEIPAILLKPVLVTKNNMDDVIIDSGFHTYGEVYME
;
A
#
# COMPACT_ATOMS: atom_id res chain seq x y z
N VAL A 1 -19.66 15.04 10.28
CA VAL A 1 -19.33 13.69 9.70
C VAL A 1 -17.81 13.56 9.65
N ILE A 2 -17.28 12.46 10.22
CA ILE A 2 -15.86 12.09 10.12
C ILE A 2 -15.77 10.92 9.14
N ALA A 3 -15.05 11.12 8.04
CA ALA A 3 -14.73 10.02 7.12
C ALA A 3 -13.50 9.26 7.67
N TYR A 4 -13.59 7.95 7.73
CA TYR A 4 -12.57 7.06 8.26
C TYR A 4 -12.05 6.13 7.16
N ASP A 5 -10.74 6.03 7.01
CA ASP A 5 -10.01 5.24 6.01
C ASP A 5 -10.34 5.60 4.56
N ARG A 6 -11.59 5.59 4.16
CA ARG A 6 -12.05 5.90 2.79
C ARG A 6 -12.62 7.31 2.70
N LEU A 7 -12.10 8.11 1.75
CA LEU A 7 -12.61 9.46 1.50
C LEU A 7 -13.99 9.41 0.85
N ILE A 8 -14.96 10.13 1.45
CA ILE A 8 -16.28 10.31 0.86
C ILE A 8 -16.22 11.52 -0.08
N LEU A 9 -16.42 11.26 -1.37
CA LEU A 9 -16.36 12.27 -2.44
C LEU A 9 -17.72 12.95 -2.66
N ASN A 10 -17.68 14.17 -3.22
CA ASN A 10 -18.82 14.93 -3.70
C ASN A 10 -19.90 15.20 -2.64
N THR A 11 -19.55 15.22 -1.36
CA THR A 11 -20.48 15.49 -0.26
C THR A 11 -19.81 16.22 0.89
N LYS A 12 -20.62 16.84 1.75
CA LYS A 12 -20.13 17.55 2.93
C LYS A 12 -19.67 16.55 3.99
N ILE A 13 -18.40 16.61 4.35
CA ILE A 13 -17.81 15.96 5.53
C ILE A 13 -17.01 17.01 6.31
N ASP A 14 -16.82 16.79 7.60
CA ASP A 14 -16.18 17.76 8.48
C ASP A 14 -14.70 17.46 8.70
N LEU A 15 -14.32 16.17 8.67
CA LEU A 15 -12.94 15.70 8.88
C LEU A 15 -12.72 14.38 8.14
N TYR A 16 -11.51 14.17 7.64
CA TYR A 16 -11.04 12.91 7.10
C TYR A 16 -9.85 12.39 7.91
N ILE A 17 -9.89 11.12 8.32
CA ILE A 17 -8.81 10.47 9.07
C ILE A 17 -8.42 9.17 8.36
N THR A 18 -7.18 9.09 7.92
CA THR A 18 -6.68 7.94 7.15
C THR A 18 -5.16 7.78 7.28
N ILE A 19 -4.63 6.75 6.66
CA ILE A 19 -3.19 6.57 6.42
C ILE A 19 -2.84 7.22 5.09
N ASP A 20 -1.69 7.89 5.02
CA ASP A 20 -1.23 8.61 3.82
C ASP A 20 -0.88 7.66 2.67
N SER A 21 -1.88 7.34 1.83
CA SER A 21 -1.70 6.50 0.64
C SER A 21 -0.75 7.11 -0.39
N GLY A 22 -0.61 8.44 -0.43
CA GLY A 22 0.40 9.10 -1.25
C GLY A 22 1.81 8.76 -0.76
N GLN A 23 2.03 8.78 0.55
CA GLN A 23 3.29 8.39 1.16
C GLN A 23 3.58 6.89 0.98
N VAL A 24 2.55 6.01 0.96
CA VAL A 24 2.72 4.60 0.58
C VAL A 24 3.36 4.49 -0.80
N GLY A 25 2.81 5.18 -1.79
CA GLY A 25 3.38 5.19 -3.14
C GLY A 25 4.81 5.73 -3.22
N VAL A 26 5.11 6.78 -2.43
CA VAL A 26 6.47 7.32 -2.31
C VAL A 26 7.45 6.29 -1.74
N ILE A 27 7.06 5.57 -0.69
CA ILE A 27 7.87 4.50 -0.08
C ILE A 27 8.12 3.39 -1.08
N MET A 28 7.06 2.88 -1.72
CA MET A 28 7.18 1.84 -2.74
C MET A 28 8.13 2.24 -3.87
N GLY A 29 7.95 3.45 -4.41
CA GLY A 29 8.78 3.94 -5.51
C GLY A 29 10.24 4.07 -5.13
N LYS A 30 10.55 4.66 -3.98
CA LYS A 30 11.94 4.84 -3.50
C LYS A 30 12.63 3.51 -3.24
N GLU A 31 11.95 2.59 -2.54
CA GLU A 31 12.55 1.31 -2.20
C GLU A 31 12.72 0.43 -3.42
N LEU A 32 11.73 0.40 -4.32
CA LEU A 32 11.84 -0.38 -5.54
C LEU A 32 12.91 0.20 -6.50
N GLN A 33 13.09 1.54 -6.55
CA GLN A 33 14.23 2.15 -7.27
C GLN A 33 15.58 1.70 -6.70
N ARG A 34 15.68 1.52 -5.38
CA ARG A 34 16.91 1.07 -4.73
C ARG A 34 17.28 -0.36 -5.13
N ILE A 35 16.29 -1.27 -5.22
CA ILE A 35 16.52 -2.70 -5.51
C ILE A 35 16.39 -3.07 -6.98
N ALA A 36 15.66 -2.30 -7.80
CA ALA A 36 15.43 -2.52 -9.22
C ALA A 36 15.53 -1.22 -10.05
N PRO A 37 16.67 -0.50 -10.02
CA PRO A 37 16.77 0.90 -10.49
C PRO A 37 16.60 1.09 -12.01
N LEU A 38 16.95 0.10 -12.83
CA LEU A 38 16.99 0.23 -14.29
C LEU A 38 16.03 -0.73 -14.99
N ARG A 39 14.91 -1.07 -14.32
CA ARG A 39 14.00 -2.09 -14.83
C ARG A 39 12.61 -1.53 -15.13
N ASN A 40 11.94 -2.18 -16.06
CA ASN A 40 10.54 -1.91 -16.35
C ASN A 40 9.65 -2.50 -15.26
N TRP A 41 8.73 -1.72 -14.74
CA TRP A 41 7.83 -2.11 -13.68
C TRP A 41 6.42 -2.39 -14.20
N LEU A 42 5.79 -3.41 -13.64
CA LEU A 42 4.37 -3.70 -13.76
C LEU A 42 3.66 -3.30 -12.48
N CYS A 43 2.57 -2.55 -12.59
CA CYS A 43 1.68 -2.28 -11.47
C CYS A 43 0.42 -3.14 -11.60
N ILE A 44 0.08 -3.92 -10.58
CA ILE A 44 -1.18 -4.65 -10.45
C ILE A 44 -1.90 -4.08 -9.24
N LEU A 45 -2.88 -3.23 -9.46
CA LEU A 45 -3.52 -2.40 -8.45
C LEU A 45 -4.96 -2.84 -8.19
N GLY A 46 -5.55 -2.31 -7.11
CA GLY A 46 -6.99 -2.39 -6.85
C GLY A 46 -7.82 -1.59 -7.85
N PRO A 47 -9.13 -1.42 -7.61
CA PRO A 47 -10.03 -0.71 -8.54
C PRO A 47 -9.53 0.69 -8.90
N GLN A 48 -9.67 1.06 -10.16
CA GLN A 48 -9.22 2.37 -10.68
C GLN A 48 -9.94 3.54 -10.01
N GLU A 49 -11.16 3.33 -9.57
CA GLU A 49 -12.00 4.34 -8.89
C GLU A 49 -11.58 4.58 -7.45
N ASP A 50 -10.87 3.64 -6.85
CA ASP A 50 -10.43 3.74 -5.46
C ASP A 50 -9.51 4.95 -5.25
N TYR A 51 -9.93 5.86 -4.36
CA TYR A 51 -9.18 7.07 -4.08
C TYR A 51 -7.78 6.77 -3.52
N ASN A 52 -7.65 5.74 -2.68
CA ASN A 52 -6.36 5.37 -2.11
C ASN A 52 -5.39 4.87 -3.19
N MET A 53 -5.88 4.14 -4.20
CA MET A 53 -5.07 3.73 -5.35
C MET A 53 -4.61 4.90 -6.20
N LYS A 54 -5.48 5.91 -6.40
CA LYS A 54 -5.10 7.16 -7.09
C LYS A 54 -4.00 7.92 -6.34
N MET A 55 -4.09 7.99 -5.01
CA MET A 55 -3.06 8.64 -4.19
C MET A 55 -1.75 7.86 -4.19
N LEU A 56 -1.81 6.53 -4.08
CA LEU A 56 -0.64 5.66 -4.21
C LEU A 56 0.09 5.91 -5.52
N LEU A 57 -0.62 5.86 -6.65
CA LEU A 57 -0.05 6.14 -7.98
C LEU A 57 0.55 7.55 -8.08
N ARG A 58 -0.12 8.55 -7.50
CA ARG A 58 0.41 9.92 -7.48
C ARG A 58 1.75 9.99 -6.74
N GLY A 59 1.84 9.35 -5.58
CA GLY A 59 3.07 9.27 -4.79
C GLY A 59 4.17 8.52 -5.54
N LEU A 60 3.85 7.37 -6.10
CA LEU A 60 4.77 6.54 -6.89
C LEU A 60 5.32 7.33 -8.10
N ASN A 61 4.45 7.93 -8.91
CA ASN A 61 4.86 8.72 -10.07
C ASN A 61 5.72 9.93 -9.69
N GLY A 62 5.50 10.49 -8.50
CA GLY A 62 6.33 11.56 -7.97
C GLY A 62 7.78 11.15 -7.71
N THR A 63 8.05 9.88 -7.43
CA THR A 63 9.41 9.37 -7.18
C THR A 63 10.18 9.01 -8.44
N ILE A 64 9.47 8.55 -9.48
CA ILE A 64 10.11 8.09 -10.73
C ILE A 64 10.13 9.15 -11.84
N LYS A 65 9.65 10.35 -11.55
CA LYS A 65 9.58 11.46 -12.51
C LYS A 65 10.98 11.82 -13.04
N ASN A 66 11.14 11.76 -14.37
CA ASN A 66 12.39 12.05 -15.08
C ASN A 66 13.55 11.08 -14.84
N SER A 67 13.29 9.88 -14.34
CA SER A 67 14.29 8.84 -14.11
C SER A 67 13.82 7.49 -14.64
N LEU A 68 14.75 6.59 -14.93
CA LEU A 68 14.47 5.17 -15.00
C LEU A 68 14.30 4.67 -13.55
N PRO A 69 13.41 3.78 -13.25
CA PRO A 69 12.63 2.87 -14.13
C PRO A 69 11.39 3.50 -14.76
N ILE A 70 10.76 2.76 -15.67
CA ILE A 70 9.53 3.15 -16.34
C ILE A 70 8.43 2.18 -15.91
N ILE A 71 7.28 2.70 -15.51
CA ILE A 71 6.07 1.89 -15.38
C ILE A 71 5.56 1.60 -16.78
N ASN A 72 5.74 0.36 -17.24
CA ASN A 72 5.33 -0.06 -18.57
C ASN A 72 3.85 -0.34 -18.67
N GLU A 73 3.25 -0.81 -17.61
CA GLU A 73 1.86 -1.20 -17.58
C GLU A 73 1.27 -1.01 -16.19
N ILE A 74 0.03 -0.52 -16.15
CA ILE A 74 -0.80 -0.49 -14.96
C ILE A 74 -2.04 -1.33 -15.25
N PHE A 75 -2.22 -2.39 -14.50
CA PHE A 75 -3.40 -3.25 -14.53
C PHE A 75 -4.22 -3.02 -13.27
N TYR A 76 -5.53 -2.85 -13.43
CA TYR A 76 -6.46 -2.67 -12.31
C TYR A 76 -7.31 -3.92 -12.13
N THR A 77 -7.36 -4.44 -10.90
CA THR A 77 -8.30 -5.50 -10.54
C THR A 77 -9.66 -4.89 -10.24
N GLN A 78 -10.71 -5.43 -10.85
CA GLN A 78 -12.06 -5.02 -10.50
C GLN A 78 -12.43 -5.60 -9.14
N ASP A 79 -13.00 -4.76 -8.27
CA ASP A 79 -13.51 -5.14 -6.94
C ASP A 79 -12.50 -5.93 -6.08
N TRP A 80 -11.20 -5.64 -6.23
CA TRP A 80 -10.12 -6.38 -5.58
C TRP A 80 -10.15 -7.89 -5.86
N ASN A 81 -10.60 -8.30 -7.05
CA ASN A 81 -10.63 -9.71 -7.44
C ASN A 81 -9.20 -10.21 -7.72
N TYR A 82 -8.68 -11.03 -6.83
CA TYR A 82 -7.31 -11.56 -6.89
C TYR A 82 -7.11 -12.62 -7.99
N ASP A 83 -8.17 -13.24 -8.50
CA ASP A 83 -8.06 -14.14 -9.65
C ASP A 83 -7.70 -13.38 -10.93
N LEU A 84 -8.12 -12.10 -11.04
CA LEU A 84 -7.70 -11.24 -12.14
C LEU A 84 -6.19 -10.92 -12.07
N SER A 85 -5.63 -10.77 -10.87
CA SER A 85 -4.18 -10.58 -10.72
C SER A 85 -3.38 -11.83 -11.05
N ARG A 86 -3.88 -13.01 -10.69
CA ARG A 86 -3.30 -14.31 -11.11
C ARG A 86 -3.32 -14.45 -12.63
N GLN A 87 -4.49 -14.24 -13.24
CA GLN A 87 -4.63 -14.35 -14.71
C GLN A 87 -3.70 -13.37 -15.41
N LYS A 88 -3.65 -12.12 -14.95
CA LYS A 88 -2.73 -11.11 -15.48
C LYS A 88 -1.28 -11.58 -15.44
N MET A 89 -0.85 -12.17 -14.34
CA MET A 89 0.52 -12.66 -14.21
C MET A 89 0.80 -13.86 -15.13
N VAL A 90 -0.15 -14.77 -15.30
CA VAL A 90 -0.08 -15.87 -16.27
C VAL A 90 0.09 -15.31 -17.70
N ASP A 91 -0.71 -14.30 -18.08
CA ASP A 91 -0.64 -13.66 -19.40
C ASP A 91 0.73 -12.99 -19.63
N VAL A 92 1.28 -12.34 -18.61
CA VAL A 92 2.62 -11.72 -18.65
C VAL A 92 3.69 -12.79 -18.91
N ILE A 93 3.66 -13.89 -18.16
CA ILE A 93 4.62 -15.00 -18.33
C ILE A 93 4.50 -15.62 -19.72
N THR A 94 3.28 -15.91 -20.16
CA THR A 94 3.00 -16.55 -21.45
C THR A 94 3.42 -15.64 -22.63
N SER A 95 3.30 -14.33 -22.48
CA SER A 95 3.75 -13.37 -23.49
C SER A 95 5.28 -13.23 -23.58
N GLY A 96 6.02 -13.72 -22.59
CA GLY A 96 7.47 -13.56 -22.48
C GLY A 96 7.92 -12.15 -22.09
N LYS A 97 6.99 -11.21 -21.81
CA LYS A 97 7.29 -9.83 -21.43
C LYS A 97 7.45 -9.69 -19.92
N ILE A 98 8.41 -10.39 -19.35
CA ILE A 98 8.64 -10.43 -17.91
C ILE A 98 9.06 -9.05 -17.39
N PRO A 99 8.37 -8.46 -16.39
CA PRO A 99 8.76 -7.19 -15.81
C PRO A 99 10.02 -7.33 -14.97
N GLY A 100 10.72 -6.24 -14.79
CA GLY A 100 11.89 -6.19 -13.92
C GLY A 100 11.54 -6.03 -12.45
N ALA A 101 10.32 -5.58 -12.13
CA ALA A 101 9.75 -5.52 -10.79
C ALA A 101 8.22 -5.39 -10.85
N ILE A 102 7.54 -5.74 -9.77
CA ILE A 102 6.07 -5.72 -9.68
C ILE A 102 5.64 -4.95 -8.44
N ILE A 103 4.74 -3.98 -8.65
CA ILE A 103 4.08 -3.23 -7.59
C ILE A 103 2.65 -3.75 -7.47
N CYS A 104 2.31 -4.27 -6.30
CA CYS A 104 0.97 -4.77 -6.01
C CYS A 104 0.20 -3.76 -5.16
N GLY A 105 -1.08 -3.57 -5.46
CA GLY A 105 -1.95 -2.63 -4.78
C GLY A 105 -2.15 -2.95 -3.29
N ASN A 106 -2.01 -4.22 -2.91
CA ASN A 106 -1.94 -4.71 -1.54
C ASN A 106 -1.21 -6.06 -1.48
N ASP A 107 -1.02 -6.60 -0.29
CA ASP A 107 -0.30 -7.84 -0.06
C ASP A 107 -1.08 -9.08 -0.54
N ALA A 108 -2.41 -9.06 -0.53
CA ALA A 108 -3.18 -10.16 -1.09
C ALA A 108 -3.03 -10.27 -2.63
N VAL A 109 -2.91 -9.13 -3.33
CA VAL A 109 -2.52 -9.09 -4.75
C VAL A 109 -1.09 -9.63 -4.91
N ALA A 110 -0.15 -9.22 -4.04
CA ALA A 110 1.23 -9.71 -4.10
C ALA A 110 1.30 -11.23 -3.91
N ASP A 111 0.60 -11.78 -2.93
CA ASP A 111 0.56 -13.23 -2.68
C ASP A 111 -0.01 -14.00 -3.88
N SER A 112 -1.06 -13.47 -4.51
CA SER A 112 -1.64 -14.07 -5.72
C SER A 112 -0.65 -14.10 -6.89
N VAL A 113 0.15 -13.04 -7.06
CA VAL A 113 1.20 -12.94 -8.09
C VAL A 113 2.36 -13.88 -7.77
N ILE A 114 2.82 -13.93 -6.50
CA ILE A 114 3.88 -14.82 -6.04
C ILE A 114 3.52 -16.28 -6.31
N SER A 115 2.27 -16.68 -6.05
CA SER A 115 1.82 -18.05 -6.30
C SER A 115 2.00 -18.47 -7.76
N VAL A 116 1.77 -17.57 -8.71
CA VAL A 116 1.98 -17.81 -10.14
C VAL A 116 3.47 -17.85 -10.47
N LEU A 117 4.27 -16.93 -9.94
CA LEU A 117 5.71 -16.91 -10.17
C LEU A 117 6.38 -18.19 -9.65
N GLN A 118 5.99 -18.68 -8.48
CA GLN A 118 6.51 -19.93 -7.94
C GLN A 118 6.16 -21.15 -8.81
N ALA A 119 4.97 -21.15 -9.42
CA ALA A 119 4.53 -22.25 -10.28
C ALA A 119 5.24 -22.27 -11.65
N TYR A 120 5.52 -21.10 -12.24
CA TYR A 120 6.01 -20.98 -13.61
C TYR A 120 7.45 -20.47 -13.72
N TYR A 121 7.99 -19.87 -12.65
CA TYR A 121 9.29 -19.19 -12.62
C TYR A 121 10.05 -19.41 -11.30
N PRO A 122 10.13 -20.65 -10.78
CA PRO A 122 10.62 -20.93 -9.42
C PRO A 122 12.09 -20.49 -9.20
N ASP A 123 12.91 -20.51 -10.24
CA ASP A 123 14.35 -20.24 -10.14
C ASP A 123 14.69 -18.75 -10.37
N LYS A 124 13.70 -17.89 -10.55
CA LYS A 124 13.94 -16.45 -10.83
C LYS A 124 13.22 -15.55 -9.85
N HIS A 125 13.98 -14.72 -9.19
CA HIS A 125 13.44 -13.67 -8.35
C HIS A 125 13.12 -12.42 -9.17
N ILE A 126 11.87 -11.96 -9.08
CA ILE A 126 11.41 -10.68 -9.58
C ILE A 126 11.03 -9.84 -8.36
N PRO A 127 11.63 -8.66 -8.14
CA PRO A 127 11.29 -7.82 -7.01
C PRO A 127 9.80 -7.50 -6.95
N ILE A 128 9.18 -7.77 -5.81
CA ILE A 128 7.73 -7.58 -5.57
C ILE A 128 7.51 -6.82 -4.28
N CYS A 129 6.56 -5.88 -4.29
CA CYS A 129 6.08 -5.21 -3.09
C CYS A 129 4.55 -5.13 -3.03
N GLY A 130 4.05 -5.01 -1.82
CA GLY A 130 2.65 -4.74 -1.50
C GLY A 130 2.50 -3.72 -0.37
N GLN A 131 1.33 -3.63 0.19
CA GLN A 131 1.04 -2.88 1.42
C GLN A 131 0.07 -3.66 2.29
N ASP A 132 -0.05 -3.29 3.54
CA ASP A 132 -0.88 -3.74 4.65
C ASP A 132 -0.13 -4.54 5.70
N ALA A 133 0.98 -5.17 5.37
CA ALA A 133 1.74 -6.10 6.21
C ALA A 133 0.90 -7.31 6.65
N ASP A 134 0.13 -7.89 5.72
CA ASP A 134 -0.61 -9.12 5.95
C ASP A 134 0.35 -10.24 6.40
N ILE A 135 -0.16 -11.17 7.20
CA ILE A 135 0.69 -12.25 7.73
C ILE A 135 1.38 -13.05 6.63
N ALA A 136 0.67 -13.35 5.52
CA ALA A 136 1.25 -14.04 4.38
C ALA A 136 2.39 -13.23 3.73
N ALA A 137 2.27 -11.90 3.64
CA ALA A 137 3.32 -11.05 3.12
C ALA A 137 4.54 -11.00 4.04
N CYS A 138 4.35 -10.92 5.37
CA CYS A 138 5.44 -10.99 6.33
C CYS A 138 6.19 -12.33 6.20
N GLN A 139 5.49 -13.46 6.09
CA GLN A 139 6.07 -14.77 5.82
C GLN A 139 6.80 -14.81 4.48
N ASN A 140 6.23 -14.26 3.42
CA ASN A 140 6.84 -14.19 2.10
C ASN A 140 8.13 -13.35 2.10
N ILE A 141 8.16 -12.25 2.87
CA ILE A 141 9.36 -11.42 3.04
C ILE A 141 10.47 -12.19 3.77
N VAL A 142 10.14 -12.89 4.84
CA VAL A 142 11.11 -13.71 5.59
C VAL A 142 11.69 -14.81 4.70
N ARG A 143 10.87 -15.43 3.86
CA ARG A 143 11.28 -16.47 2.88
C ARG A 143 12.00 -15.91 1.65
N GLY A 144 11.99 -14.59 1.42
CA GLY A 144 12.59 -13.96 0.24
C GLY A 144 11.76 -14.07 -1.04
N LEU A 145 10.45 -14.30 -0.91
CA LEU A 145 9.49 -14.35 -2.03
C LEU A 145 8.88 -12.99 -2.35
N GLN A 146 8.80 -12.11 -1.34
CA GLN A 146 8.42 -10.71 -1.45
C GLN A 146 9.55 -9.86 -0.87
N ASP A 147 9.86 -8.71 -1.48
CA ASP A 147 11.00 -7.90 -1.03
C ASP A 147 10.66 -7.01 0.16
N PHE A 148 9.47 -6.41 0.11
CA PHE A 148 8.97 -5.56 1.19
C PHE A 148 7.45 -5.37 1.12
N THR A 149 6.90 -4.88 2.21
CA THR A 149 5.54 -4.34 2.28
C THR A 149 5.56 -2.95 2.92
N VAL A 150 4.44 -2.24 2.82
CA VAL A 150 4.25 -0.97 3.52
C VAL A 150 3.17 -1.17 4.58
N TYR A 151 3.60 -1.21 5.83
CA TYR A 151 2.72 -1.34 6.98
C TYR A 151 1.86 -0.09 7.16
N LYS A 152 0.57 -0.29 7.31
CA LYS A 152 -0.40 0.73 7.68
C LYS A 152 -0.80 0.54 9.14
N PRO A 153 -0.47 1.47 10.06
CA PRO A 153 -0.72 1.30 11.49
C PRO A 153 -2.23 1.44 11.82
N ILE A 154 -3.02 0.42 11.47
CA ILE A 154 -4.49 0.44 11.59
C ILE A 154 -4.97 0.58 13.04
N VAL A 155 -4.21 0.05 14.01
CA VAL A 155 -4.53 0.20 15.44
C VAL A 155 -4.40 1.67 15.86
N GLU A 156 -3.35 2.36 15.40
CA GLU A 156 -3.17 3.79 15.64
C GLU A 156 -4.25 4.62 14.93
N LEU A 157 -4.61 4.24 13.70
CA LEU A 157 -5.68 4.87 12.94
C LEU A 157 -7.01 4.79 13.70
N ALA A 158 -7.37 3.61 14.20
CA ALA A 158 -8.60 3.40 14.97
C ALA A 158 -8.60 4.19 16.28
N ARG A 159 -7.47 4.19 17.01
CA ARG A 159 -7.31 4.96 18.25
C ARG A 159 -7.45 6.46 17.98
N THR A 160 -6.74 6.98 16.98
CA THR A 160 -6.78 8.40 16.60
C THR A 160 -8.20 8.81 16.23
N ALA A 161 -8.91 8.02 15.44
CA ALA A 161 -10.28 8.31 15.05
C ALA A 161 -11.24 8.31 16.25
N ALA A 162 -11.11 7.36 17.17
CA ALA A 162 -11.93 7.30 18.39
C ALA A 162 -11.68 8.50 19.30
N GLU A 163 -10.42 8.82 19.59
CA GLU A 163 -10.03 9.96 20.45
C GLU A 163 -10.55 11.29 19.88
N ILE A 164 -10.33 11.53 18.59
CA ILE A 164 -10.78 12.76 17.95
C ILE A 164 -12.30 12.84 17.91
N SER A 165 -12.99 11.75 17.64
CA SER A 165 -14.44 11.71 17.64
C SER A 165 -15.02 12.12 19.00
N VAL A 166 -14.43 11.64 20.10
CA VAL A 166 -14.83 12.02 21.47
C VAL A 166 -14.54 13.50 21.73
N ARG A 167 -13.36 14.01 21.35
CA ARG A 167 -13.00 15.43 21.53
C ARG A 167 -13.96 16.35 20.80
N VAL A 168 -14.24 16.05 19.53
CA VAL A 168 -15.18 16.82 18.70
C VAL A 168 -16.61 16.76 19.27
N ALA A 169 -17.06 15.59 19.72
CA ALA A 169 -18.37 15.44 20.37
C ALA A 169 -18.49 16.24 21.67
N ARG A 170 -17.37 16.48 22.36
CA ARG A 170 -17.30 17.35 23.55
C ARG A 170 -17.17 18.85 23.23
N GLY A 171 -17.26 19.23 21.95
CA GLY A 171 -17.27 20.65 21.51
C GLY A 171 -15.91 21.19 21.10
N GLU A 172 -14.87 20.38 21.00
CA GLU A 172 -13.59 20.82 20.44
C GLU A 172 -13.73 21.13 18.95
N LYS A 173 -13.19 22.27 18.54
CA LYS A 173 -13.24 22.68 17.13
C LYS A 173 -12.22 21.89 16.31
N ILE A 174 -12.63 21.37 15.17
CA ILE A 174 -11.74 20.61 14.26
C ILE A 174 -10.49 21.43 13.91
N GLN A 175 -10.64 22.74 13.69
CA GLN A 175 -9.54 23.64 13.34
C GLN A 175 -8.45 23.78 14.43
N SER A 176 -8.76 23.38 15.68
CA SER A 176 -7.79 23.38 16.79
C SER A 176 -6.99 22.06 16.89
N LEU A 177 -7.35 21.05 16.10
CA LEU A 177 -6.61 19.79 16.05
C LEU A 177 -5.21 20.00 15.44
N SER A 178 -4.23 19.27 15.96
CA SER A 178 -2.86 19.30 15.44
C SER A 178 -2.71 18.47 14.15
N ASN A 179 -1.69 18.81 13.35
CA ASN A 179 -1.27 18.06 12.14
C ASN A 179 -2.33 17.99 11.02
N LEU A 180 -3.25 18.94 10.98
CA LEU A 180 -4.22 19.03 9.90
C LEU A 180 -3.55 19.30 8.55
N LYS A 181 -3.97 18.52 7.57
CA LYS A 181 -3.75 18.74 6.12
C LYS A 181 -5.07 19.19 5.50
N SER A 182 -5.04 19.60 4.23
CA SER A 182 -6.22 19.88 3.45
C SER A 182 -6.30 18.90 2.28
N ILE A 183 -7.48 18.34 2.05
CA ILE A 183 -7.74 17.42 0.93
C ILE A 183 -9.03 17.86 0.24
N ASP A 184 -8.95 18.05 -1.08
CA ASP A 184 -10.12 18.28 -1.92
C ASP A 184 -10.91 16.97 -2.10
N ASN A 185 -12.13 16.92 -1.60
CA ASN A 185 -13.06 15.81 -1.79
C ASN A 185 -14.04 16.03 -2.96
N LYS A 186 -13.77 17.00 -3.84
CA LYS A 186 -14.61 17.46 -4.95
C LYS A 186 -15.88 18.22 -4.53
N PHE A 187 -16.14 18.33 -3.25
CA PHE A 187 -17.18 19.21 -2.69
C PHE A 187 -16.55 20.45 -2.03
N ALA A 188 -15.46 20.26 -1.29
CA ALA A 188 -14.72 21.33 -0.61
C ALA A 188 -13.31 20.82 -0.20
N GLU A 189 -12.48 21.78 0.23
CA GLU A 189 -11.24 21.49 0.95
C GLU A 189 -11.59 20.99 2.37
N ILE A 190 -11.25 19.75 2.66
CA ILE A 190 -11.61 19.05 3.89
C ILE A 190 -10.38 18.95 4.80
N PRO A 191 -10.48 19.34 6.08
CA PRO A 191 -9.44 19.02 7.05
C PRO A 191 -9.17 17.53 7.11
N ALA A 192 -7.90 17.13 7.12
CA ALA A 192 -7.53 15.72 7.14
C ALA A 192 -6.37 15.46 8.10
N ILE A 193 -6.42 14.32 8.78
CA ILE A 193 -5.31 13.75 9.55
C ILE A 193 -4.81 12.53 8.83
N LEU A 194 -3.54 12.58 8.41
CA LEU A 194 -2.88 11.54 7.65
C LEU A 194 -1.80 10.88 8.52
N LEU A 195 -2.00 9.63 8.87
CA LEU A 195 -1.02 8.84 9.60
C LEU A 195 0.07 8.32 8.65
N LYS A 196 1.28 8.18 9.17
CA LYS A 196 2.43 7.78 8.38
C LYS A 196 2.47 6.26 8.22
N PRO A 197 2.54 5.75 6.98
CA PRO A 197 2.88 4.35 6.72
C PRO A 197 4.37 4.08 6.98
N VAL A 198 4.73 2.81 7.19
CA VAL A 198 6.09 2.39 7.51
C VAL A 198 6.56 1.32 6.52
N LEU A 199 7.77 1.47 5.98
CA LEU A 199 8.42 0.43 5.18
C LEU A 199 8.74 -0.78 6.05
N VAL A 200 8.38 -1.98 5.60
CA VAL A 200 8.73 -3.25 6.24
C VAL A 200 9.50 -4.13 5.27
N THR A 201 10.70 -4.48 5.67
CA THR A 201 11.62 -5.37 4.98
C THR A 201 11.99 -6.52 5.92
N LYS A 202 12.71 -7.52 5.44
CA LYS A 202 13.25 -8.57 6.30
C LYS A 202 14.11 -8.03 7.44
N ASN A 203 14.83 -6.91 7.23
CA ASN A 203 15.78 -6.39 8.19
C ASN A 203 15.15 -5.66 9.39
N ASN A 204 13.92 -5.16 9.24
CA ASN A 204 13.19 -4.44 10.30
C ASN A 204 11.84 -5.09 10.64
N MET A 205 11.67 -6.36 10.29
CA MET A 205 10.44 -7.11 10.54
C MET A 205 10.11 -7.17 12.03
N ASP A 206 11.12 -7.48 12.84
CA ASP A 206 10.93 -7.59 14.30
C ASP A 206 10.57 -6.24 14.91
N ASP A 207 11.35 -5.19 14.61
CA ASP A 207 11.14 -3.84 15.15
C ASP A 207 9.77 -3.26 14.80
N VAL A 208 9.29 -3.48 13.56
CA VAL A 208 8.07 -2.82 13.06
C VAL A 208 6.83 -3.68 13.29
N ILE A 209 6.92 -4.99 13.13
CA ILE A 209 5.76 -5.89 13.13
C ILE A 209 5.63 -6.63 14.46
N ILE A 210 6.73 -7.27 14.94
CA ILE A 210 6.68 -8.07 16.15
C ILE A 210 6.58 -7.19 17.39
N ASP A 211 7.49 -6.23 17.55
CA ASP A 211 7.56 -5.35 18.73
C ASP A 211 6.32 -4.44 18.84
N SER A 212 5.68 -4.11 17.72
CA SER A 212 4.40 -3.38 17.73
C SER A 212 3.21 -4.24 18.17
N GLY A 213 3.37 -5.57 18.22
CA GLY A 213 2.29 -6.52 18.51
C GLY A 213 1.30 -6.70 17.36
N PHE A 214 1.63 -6.28 16.14
CA PHE A 214 0.74 -6.45 14.99
C PHE A 214 0.61 -7.91 14.57
N HIS A 215 1.74 -8.64 14.54
CA HIS A 215 1.80 -10.10 14.44
C HIS A 215 2.78 -10.65 15.46
N THR A 216 2.61 -11.90 15.85
CA THR A 216 3.54 -12.59 16.74
C THR A 216 4.73 -13.15 15.97
N TYR A 217 5.84 -13.36 16.67
CA TYR A 217 7.04 -14.00 16.11
C TYR A 217 6.71 -15.38 15.52
N GLY A 218 5.98 -16.23 16.25
CA GLY A 218 5.60 -17.56 15.78
C GLY A 218 4.75 -17.54 14.51
N GLU A 219 3.85 -16.55 14.35
CA GLU A 219 3.06 -16.39 13.12
C GLU A 219 3.92 -16.00 11.93
N VAL A 220 4.85 -15.04 12.10
CA VAL A 220 5.69 -14.53 11.00
C VAL A 220 6.74 -15.55 10.57
N TYR A 221 7.42 -16.17 11.54
CA TYR A 221 8.52 -17.12 11.28
C TYR A 221 8.07 -18.58 11.20
N MET A 222 6.79 -18.85 11.47
CA MET A 222 6.15 -20.17 11.39
C MET A 222 6.80 -21.22 12.33
N GLU A 223 7.08 -20.80 13.55
CA GLU A 223 7.60 -21.63 14.64
C GLU A 223 6.51 -22.02 15.66
#